data_5bdbf9039c0f8acbbd75cb1bb7b87fca
#
_entry.id   5bdbf9039c0f8acbbd75cb1bb7b87fca
#
_cell.length_a   1.000
_cell.length_b   1.000
_cell.length_c   1.000
_cell.angle_alpha   90.00
_cell.angle_beta   90.00
_cell.angle_gamma   90.00
#
_symmetry.space_group_name_H-M   'P 1'
#
loop_
_entity.id
_entity.type
_entity.pdbx_description
1 polymer ?
#
loop_
_entity_poly.entity_id
_entity_poly.type
_entity_poly.pdbx_seq_one_letter_code
_entity_poly.pdbx_strand_id
1 'polypeptide(L)'
;VAGKLEMRECYGQALVEAGRENERIVLLEADLRKSTMGELFRQEFPERLFEVGIAEQNMIGMAAGFALTGWIAVASSFAVFASGRAFEQIRQSVALPRLNVKIGGSSAGLTDTGDGATHQSIADLAIMRALPNMTVLSPADGIEMKGAVKAMLEVD
;
A
#
# COMPACT_ATOMS: atom_id res chain seq x y z
N VAL A 1 29.14 10.72 1.44
CA VAL A 1 28.40 9.45 1.46
C VAL A 1 26.98 9.84 1.13
N ALA A 2 26.46 9.44 -0.04
CA ALA A 2 25.06 9.61 -0.38
C ALA A 2 24.23 8.97 0.74
N GLY A 3 23.30 9.73 1.34
CA GLY A 3 22.47 9.25 2.42
C GLY A 3 21.76 7.96 2.00
N LYS A 4 21.69 7.00 2.90
CA LYS A 4 20.99 5.73 2.66
C LYS A 4 19.52 6.04 2.45
N LEU A 5 19.01 5.88 1.23
CA LEU A 5 17.59 6.06 0.93
C LEU A 5 16.81 4.87 1.49
N GLU A 6 16.04 5.10 2.53
CA GLU A 6 15.14 4.07 3.04
C GLU A 6 13.95 3.89 2.09
N MET A 7 13.64 2.63 1.75
CA MET A 7 12.57 2.31 0.79
C MET A 7 11.22 2.88 1.22
N ARG A 8 10.89 2.81 2.52
CA ARG A 8 9.64 3.35 3.05
C ARG A 8 9.54 4.88 2.90
N GLU A 9 10.66 5.60 3.07
CA GLU A 9 10.70 7.05 2.84
C GLU A 9 10.49 7.38 1.36
N CYS A 10 11.13 6.62 0.47
CA CYS A 10 10.92 6.74 -0.97
C CYS A 10 9.47 6.45 -1.38
N TYR A 11 8.82 5.47 -0.73
CA TYR A 11 7.40 5.17 -0.92
C TYR A 11 6.52 6.36 -0.53
N GLY A 12 6.68 6.88 0.71
CA GLY A 12 5.90 8.03 1.19
C GLY A 12 6.10 9.28 0.34
N GLN A 13 7.35 9.58 -0.04
CA GLN A 13 7.66 10.71 -0.93
C GLN A 13 7.01 10.55 -2.31
N ALA A 14 7.08 9.36 -2.90
CA ALA A 14 6.47 9.10 -4.20
C ALA A 14 4.93 9.22 -4.18
N LEU A 15 4.28 8.83 -3.08
CA LEU A 15 2.85 9.05 -2.89
C LEU A 15 2.51 10.55 -2.81
N VAL A 16 3.33 11.34 -2.13
CA VAL A 16 3.15 12.80 -2.07
C VAL A 16 3.31 13.42 -3.46
N GLU A 17 4.38 13.05 -4.19
CA GLU A 17 4.62 13.51 -5.56
C GLU A 17 3.41 13.18 -6.46
N ALA A 18 2.92 11.95 -6.41
CA ALA A 18 1.74 11.52 -7.16
C ALA A 18 0.45 12.24 -6.73
N GLY A 19 0.27 12.47 -5.44
CA GLY A 19 -0.89 13.19 -4.89
C GLY A 19 -0.98 14.65 -5.33
N ARG A 20 0.17 15.29 -5.65
CA ARG A 20 0.24 16.62 -6.27
C ARG A 20 -0.18 16.61 -7.73
N GLU A 21 0.18 15.54 -8.45
CA GLU A 21 -0.12 15.40 -9.87
C GLU A 21 -1.56 14.93 -10.13
N ASN A 22 -2.15 14.18 -9.18
CA ASN A 22 -3.50 13.63 -9.35
C ASN A 22 -4.33 13.74 -8.06
N GLU A 23 -5.33 14.61 -8.09
CA GLU A 23 -6.23 14.86 -6.95
C GLU A 23 -7.15 13.68 -6.62
N ARG A 24 -7.29 12.71 -7.53
CA ARG A 24 -8.12 11.51 -7.31
C ARG A 24 -7.41 10.40 -6.52
N ILE A 25 -6.18 10.62 -6.07
CA ILE A 25 -5.47 9.66 -5.22
C ILE A 25 -5.90 9.86 -3.77
N VAL A 26 -6.35 8.78 -3.13
CA VAL A 26 -6.62 8.70 -1.68
C VAL A 26 -5.76 7.61 -1.06
N LEU A 27 -5.33 7.83 0.18
CA LEU A 27 -4.55 6.88 0.96
C LEU A 27 -5.36 6.38 2.15
N LEU A 28 -5.40 5.07 2.34
CA LEU A 28 -6.02 4.42 3.50
C LEU A 28 -4.94 3.73 4.33
N GLU A 29 -5.00 3.88 5.62
CA GLU A 29 -4.02 3.35 6.57
C GLU A 29 -4.72 2.62 7.73
N ALA A 30 -4.07 1.58 8.22
CA ALA A 30 -4.55 0.77 9.34
C ALA A 30 -3.65 0.95 10.59
N ASP A 31 -3.62 2.19 11.11
CA ASP A 31 -2.86 2.61 12.30
C ASP A 31 -1.31 2.47 12.17
N LEU A 32 -0.80 2.40 10.96
CA LEU A 32 0.64 2.24 10.68
C LEU A 32 1.26 3.39 9.89
N ARG A 33 0.54 4.50 9.64
CA ARG A 33 0.98 5.60 8.76
C ARG A 33 2.37 6.16 9.07
N LYS A 34 2.83 6.12 10.34
CA LYS A 34 4.18 6.56 10.70
C LYS A 34 5.24 5.55 10.23
N SER A 35 4.95 4.27 10.31
CA SER A 35 5.86 3.20 9.90
C SER A 35 5.90 3.03 8.38
N THR A 36 4.76 3.16 7.71
CA THR A 36 4.63 3.11 6.25
C THR A 36 5.09 4.39 5.56
N MET A 37 5.29 5.49 6.31
CA MET A 37 5.51 6.86 5.84
C MET A 37 4.29 7.51 5.17
N GLY A 38 3.10 6.96 5.33
CA GLY A 38 1.83 7.61 4.95
C GLY A 38 1.59 8.95 5.65
N GLU A 39 2.27 9.19 6.77
CA GLU A 39 2.27 10.48 7.48
C GLU A 39 2.70 11.64 6.58
N LEU A 40 3.62 11.42 5.63
CA LEU A 40 4.03 12.45 4.67
C LEU A 40 2.86 12.88 3.78
N PHE A 41 2.09 11.91 3.30
CA PHE A 41 0.89 12.18 2.50
C PHE A 41 -0.18 12.92 3.32
N ARG A 42 -0.39 12.52 4.59
CA ARG A 42 -1.34 13.17 5.49
C ARG A 42 -0.99 14.64 5.76
N GLN A 43 0.28 14.95 5.93
CA GLN A 43 0.73 16.33 6.19
C GLN A 43 0.38 17.28 5.06
N GLU A 44 0.38 16.81 3.82
CA GLU A 44 0.08 17.61 2.64
C GLU A 44 -1.40 17.53 2.23
N PHE A 45 -2.01 16.34 2.39
CA PHE A 45 -3.38 16.06 1.95
C PHE A 45 -4.22 15.44 3.08
N PRO A 46 -4.46 16.14 4.20
CA PRO A 46 -5.14 15.57 5.36
C PRO A 46 -6.55 15.06 5.06
N GLU A 47 -7.26 15.65 4.10
CA GLU A 47 -8.62 15.26 3.68
C GLU A 47 -8.64 14.05 2.74
N ARG A 48 -7.49 13.62 2.23
CA ARG A 48 -7.35 12.48 1.33
C ARG A 48 -6.67 11.27 1.98
N LEU A 49 -6.38 11.34 3.29
CA LEU A 49 -5.92 10.18 4.06
C LEU A 49 -7.03 9.74 5.03
N PHE A 50 -7.35 8.45 4.97
CA PHE A 50 -8.37 7.82 5.81
C PHE A 50 -7.72 6.80 6.73
N GLU A 51 -7.77 7.08 8.03
CA GLU A 51 -7.29 6.18 9.07
C GLU A 51 -8.44 5.29 9.54
N VAL A 52 -8.31 3.98 9.35
CA VAL A 52 -9.40 3.02 9.65
C VAL A 52 -9.19 2.26 10.96
N GLY A 53 -8.10 2.55 11.68
CA GLY A 53 -7.67 1.74 12.82
C GLY A 53 -7.08 0.39 12.39
N ILE A 54 -6.83 -0.50 13.34
CA ILE A 54 -6.26 -1.85 13.06
C ILE A 54 -7.36 -2.75 12.47
N ALA A 55 -7.75 -2.47 11.23
CA ALA A 55 -8.88 -3.10 10.55
C ALA A 55 -8.62 -3.24 9.04
N GLU A 56 -7.62 -4.03 8.64
CA GLU A 56 -7.16 -4.15 7.26
C GLU A 56 -8.24 -4.69 6.31
N GLN A 57 -9.13 -5.53 6.80
CA GLN A 57 -10.29 -6.00 6.01
C GLN A 57 -11.24 -4.84 5.66
N ASN A 58 -11.52 -3.96 6.63
CA ASN A 58 -12.30 -2.75 6.41
C ASN A 58 -11.57 -1.78 5.48
N MET A 59 -10.25 -1.62 5.65
CA MET A 59 -9.41 -0.78 4.78
C MET A 59 -9.55 -1.19 3.31
N ILE A 60 -9.44 -2.47 3.00
CA ILE A 60 -9.60 -2.98 1.63
C ILE A 60 -11.04 -2.80 1.12
N GLY A 61 -12.05 -3.03 1.97
CA GLY A 61 -13.45 -2.79 1.61
C GLY A 61 -13.72 -1.32 1.27
N MET A 62 -13.19 -0.39 2.07
CA MET A 62 -13.28 1.04 1.79
C MET A 62 -12.52 1.43 0.53
N ALA A 63 -11.30 0.90 0.31
CA ALA A 63 -10.53 1.14 -0.90
C ALA A 63 -11.29 0.70 -2.16
N ALA A 64 -11.95 -0.46 -2.11
CA ALA A 64 -12.81 -0.93 -3.18
C ALA A 64 -14.00 0.01 -3.43
N GLY A 65 -14.62 0.54 -2.37
CA GLY A 65 -15.69 1.55 -2.46
C GLY A 65 -15.21 2.84 -3.13
N PHE A 66 -14.03 3.35 -2.76
CA PHE A 66 -13.43 4.50 -3.41
C PHE A 66 -13.16 4.24 -4.89
N ALA A 67 -12.61 3.08 -5.24
CA ALA A 67 -12.33 2.73 -6.62
C ALA A 67 -13.61 2.68 -7.49
N LEU A 68 -14.73 2.19 -6.95
CA LEU A 68 -16.04 2.19 -7.62
C LEU A 68 -16.56 3.61 -7.93
N THR A 69 -16.11 4.60 -7.20
CA THR A 69 -16.50 6.01 -7.40
C THR A 69 -15.48 6.81 -8.21
N GLY A 70 -14.48 6.14 -8.81
CA GLY A 70 -13.50 6.74 -9.71
C GLY A 70 -12.26 7.30 -9.03
N TRP A 71 -12.03 6.99 -7.75
CA TRP A 71 -10.80 7.32 -7.05
C TRP A 71 -9.73 6.25 -7.29
N ILE A 72 -8.47 6.64 -7.22
CA ILE A 72 -7.33 5.73 -7.16
C ILE A 72 -7.02 5.52 -5.68
N ALA A 73 -7.45 4.39 -5.15
CA ALA A 73 -7.30 4.09 -3.74
C ALA A 73 -6.00 3.34 -3.47
N VAL A 74 -5.16 3.88 -2.60
CA VAL A 74 -3.94 3.22 -2.10
C VAL A 74 -4.21 2.77 -0.67
N ALA A 75 -4.11 1.48 -0.40
CA ALA A 75 -4.28 0.88 0.92
C ALA A 75 -2.90 0.44 1.44
N SER A 76 -2.44 1.02 2.54
CA SER A 76 -1.10 0.78 3.09
C SER A 76 -1.18 0.16 4.48
N SER A 77 -0.41 -0.90 4.67
CA SER A 77 -0.17 -1.55 5.96
C SER A 77 1.11 -2.39 5.87
N PHE A 78 1.46 -3.13 6.93
CA PHE A 78 2.52 -4.12 6.81
C PHE A 78 2.09 -5.28 5.91
N ALA A 79 3.05 -5.83 5.16
CA ALA A 79 2.80 -6.87 4.17
C ALA A 79 2.06 -8.08 4.74
N VAL A 80 2.40 -8.52 5.95
CA VAL A 80 1.75 -9.64 6.64
C VAL A 80 0.27 -9.38 6.90
N PHE A 81 -0.11 -8.15 7.24
CA PHE A 81 -1.49 -7.78 7.53
C PHE A 81 -2.28 -7.45 6.27
N ALA A 82 -1.71 -6.63 5.39
CA ALA A 82 -2.36 -6.28 4.12
C ALA A 82 -2.66 -7.51 3.28
N SER A 83 -1.69 -8.42 3.12
CA SER A 83 -1.85 -9.61 2.29
C SER A 83 -2.55 -10.78 3.00
N GLY A 84 -2.22 -11.03 4.27
CA GLY A 84 -2.73 -12.17 5.00
C GLY A 84 -4.12 -11.95 5.59
N ARG A 85 -4.26 -10.92 6.44
CA ARG A 85 -5.51 -10.64 7.16
C ARG A 85 -6.63 -10.22 6.23
N ALA A 86 -6.34 -9.43 5.20
CA ALA A 86 -7.32 -8.91 4.25
C ALA A 86 -7.41 -9.71 2.94
N PHE A 87 -6.82 -10.91 2.87
CA PHE A 87 -6.74 -11.70 1.64
C PHE A 87 -8.09 -11.89 0.95
N GLU A 88 -9.11 -12.28 1.71
CA GLU A 88 -10.44 -12.54 1.16
C GLU A 88 -11.09 -11.27 0.59
N GLN A 89 -10.94 -10.13 1.26
CA GLN A 89 -11.45 -8.85 0.77
C GLN A 89 -10.72 -8.42 -0.51
N ILE A 90 -9.40 -8.65 -0.59
CA ILE A 90 -8.63 -8.38 -1.81
C ILE A 90 -9.15 -9.26 -2.95
N ARG A 91 -9.34 -10.57 -2.69
CA ARG A 91 -9.83 -11.52 -3.69
C ARG A 91 -11.22 -11.15 -4.21
N GLN A 92 -12.17 -10.95 -3.32
CA GLN A 92 -13.58 -10.73 -3.66
C GLN A 92 -13.89 -9.31 -4.12
N SER A 93 -13.34 -8.31 -3.42
CA SER A 93 -13.76 -6.93 -3.60
C SER A 93 -12.82 -6.14 -4.51
N VAL A 94 -11.62 -6.64 -4.81
CA VAL A 94 -10.63 -5.94 -5.65
C VAL A 94 -10.29 -6.75 -6.89
N ALA A 95 -9.73 -7.96 -6.72
CA ALA A 95 -9.19 -8.73 -7.84
C ALA A 95 -10.29 -9.28 -8.77
N LEU A 96 -11.37 -9.83 -8.22
CA LEU A 96 -12.48 -10.39 -8.99
C LEU A 96 -13.18 -9.32 -9.85
N PRO A 97 -13.60 -8.17 -9.31
CA PRO A 97 -14.23 -7.09 -10.10
C PRO A 97 -13.22 -6.20 -10.84
N ARG A 98 -11.92 -6.44 -10.71
CA ARG A 98 -10.83 -5.68 -11.35
C ARG A 98 -10.86 -4.19 -10.99
N LEU A 99 -10.99 -3.87 -9.71
CA LEU A 99 -11.03 -2.49 -9.26
C LEU A 99 -9.62 -1.88 -9.17
N ASN A 100 -9.54 -0.59 -9.46
CA ASN A 100 -8.31 0.19 -9.39
C ASN A 100 -7.92 0.50 -7.92
N VAL A 101 -7.48 -0.53 -7.21
CA VAL A 101 -6.96 -0.46 -5.84
C VAL A 101 -5.47 -0.82 -5.84
N LYS A 102 -4.67 0.01 -5.22
CA LYS A 102 -3.23 -0.21 -5.02
C LYS A 102 -2.98 -0.64 -3.58
N ILE A 103 -2.13 -1.63 -3.37
CA ILE A 103 -1.84 -2.17 -2.05
C ILE A 103 -0.36 -2.02 -1.75
N GLY A 104 -0.04 -1.19 -0.76
CA GLY A 104 1.30 -0.97 -0.25
C GLY A 104 1.59 -1.90 0.93
N GLY A 105 2.28 -3.02 0.68
CA GLY A 105 2.71 -3.96 1.72
C GLY A 105 4.12 -3.63 2.22
N SER A 106 4.22 -2.85 3.27
CA SER A 106 5.49 -2.46 3.90
C SER A 106 6.03 -3.58 4.80
N SER A 107 7.29 -3.51 5.20
CA SER A 107 7.94 -4.47 6.12
C SER A 107 7.81 -5.93 5.67
N ALA A 108 7.97 -6.20 4.37
CA ALA A 108 7.94 -7.55 3.83
C ALA A 108 9.19 -8.37 4.25
N GLY A 109 9.08 -9.68 4.19
CA GLY A 109 10.14 -10.59 4.59
C GLY A 109 10.43 -10.51 6.10
N LEU A 110 11.72 -10.52 6.44
CA LEU A 110 12.22 -10.51 7.83
C LEU A 110 12.68 -9.11 8.27
N THR A 111 12.25 -8.05 7.60
CA THR A 111 12.76 -6.69 7.84
C THR A 111 12.29 -6.08 9.16
N ASP A 112 11.15 -6.50 9.67
CA ASP A 112 10.69 -6.07 10.97
C ASP A 112 11.34 -6.87 12.09
N THR A 113 12.47 -6.36 12.57
CA THR A 113 13.25 -7.01 13.63
C THR A 113 12.78 -6.61 15.03
N GLY A 114 12.07 -5.50 15.17
CA GLY A 114 11.59 -4.98 16.46
C GLY A 114 10.41 -5.79 17.00
N ASP A 115 9.39 -5.99 16.19
CA ASP A 115 8.18 -6.72 16.56
C ASP A 115 8.30 -8.24 16.30
N GLY A 116 9.23 -8.63 15.45
CA GLY A 116 9.60 -10.03 15.22
C GLY A 116 8.57 -10.83 14.42
N ALA A 117 8.48 -12.12 14.71
CA ALA A 117 7.76 -13.12 13.90
C ALA A 117 6.27 -12.82 13.65
N THR A 118 5.62 -12.07 14.52
CA THR A 118 4.20 -11.68 14.36
C THR A 118 3.98 -10.62 13.28
N HIS A 119 5.03 -9.87 12.92
CA HIS A 119 4.99 -8.78 11.94
C HIS A 119 5.80 -9.10 10.67
N GLN A 120 6.59 -10.16 10.69
CA GLN A 120 7.37 -10.63 9.54
C GLN A 120 6.48 -11.36 8.53
N SER A 121 6.70 -11.14 7.25
CA SER A 121 5.92 -11.75 6.16
C SER A 121 6.78 -12.61 5.27
N ILE A 122 6.46 -13.91 5.20
CA ILE A 122 7.18 -14.90 4.37
C ILE A 122 6.32 -15.43 3.21
N ALA A 123 5.06 -15.04 3.13
CA ALA A 123 4.09 -15.60 2.18
C ALA A 123 3.37 -14.56 1.31
N ASP A 124 3.54 -13.26 1.57
CA ASP A 124 2.85 -12.16 0.91
C ASP A 124 2.94 -12.21 -0.61
N LEU A 125 4.14 -12.34 -1.17
CA LEU A 125 4.31 -12.46 -2.63
C LEU A 125 3.61 -13.71 -3.19
N ALA A 126 3.69 -14.84 -2.49
CA ALA A 126 3.09 -16.09 -2.96
C ALA A 126 1.57 -16.00 -3.00
N ILE A 127 0.93 -15.52 -1.93
CA ILE A 127 -0.54 -15.44 -1.84
C ILE A 127 -1.11 -14.35 -2.76
N MET A 128 -0.43 -13.21 -2.91
CA MET A 128 -0.87 -12.16 -3.84
C MET A 128 -0.74 -12.62 -5.31
N ARG A 129 0.33 -13.32 -5.66
CA ARG A 129 0.51 -13.89 -7.01
C ARG A 129 -0.48 -15.01 -7.35
N ALA A 130 -1.11 -15.63 -6.37
CA ALA A 130 -2.15 -16.63 -6.58
C ALA A 130 -3.49 -16.02 -7.05
N LEU A 131 -3.68 -14.71 -6.87
CA LEU A 131 -4.92 -14.02 -7.27
C LEU A 131 -4.89 -13.66 -8.75
N PRO A 132 -5.91 -14.07 -9.54
CA PRO A 132 -6.08 -13.57 -10.90
C PRO A 132 -6.24 -12.03 -10.92
N ASN A 133 -5.75 -11.39 -11.96
CA ASN A 133 -5.81 -9.94 -12.17
C ASN A 133 -4.95 -9.11 -11.18
N MET A 134 -4.14 -9.76 -10.35
CA MET A 134 -3.23 -9.07 -9.43
C MET A 134 -1.84 -8.91 -10.08
N THR A 135 -1.38 -7.66 -10.17
CA THR A 135 0.01 -7.36 -10.51
C THR A 135 0.80 -7.19 -9.22
N VAL A 136 1.93 -7.87 -9.09
CA VAL A 136 2.77 -7.82 -7.88
C VAL A 136 4.13 -7.24 -8.23
N LEU A 137 4.51 -6.16 -7.55
CA LEU A 137 5.80 -5.49 -7.69
C LEU A 137 6.62 -5.70 -6.40
N SER A 138 7.91 -5.95 -6.55
CA SER A 138 8.83 -6.11 -5.42
C SER A 138 10.12 -5.33 -5.70
N PRO A 139 10.12 -4.01 -5.45
CA PRO A 139 11.29 -3.17 -5.69
C PRO A 139 12.46 -3.56 -4.77
N ALA A 140 13.69 -3.48 -5.29
CA ALA A 140 14.90 -3.86 -4.58
C ALA A 140 15.53 -2.70 -3.78
N ASP A 141 15.25 -1.46 -4.17
CA ASP A 141 15.82 -0.27 -3.52
C ASP A 141 14.87 0.94 -3.59
N GLY A 142 15.30 2.07 -3.03
CA GLY A 142 14.48 3.29 -2.99
C GLY A 142 14.25 3.92 -4.37
N ILE A 143 15.13 3.69 -5.33
CA ILE A 143 14.97 4.21 -6.71
C ILE A 143 13.89 3.41 -7.43
N GLU A 144 13.99 2.08 -7.37
CA GLU A 144 12.95 1.20 -7.90
C GLU A 144 11.61 1.40 -7.20
N MET A 145 11.61 1.67 -5.88
CA MET A 145 10.39 1.97 -5.14
C MET A 145 9.64 3.17 -5.72
N LYS A 146 10.34 4.28 -5.99
CA LYS A 146 9.71 5.46 -6.62
C LYS A 146 9.15 5.13 -8.00
N GLY A 147 9.90 4.39 -8.82
CA GLY A 147 9.43 3.92 -10.12
C GLY A 147 8.22 2.99 -10.02
N ALA A 148 8.21 2.07 -9.06
CA ALA A 148 7.11 1.13 -8.82
C ALA A 148 5.83 1.87 -8.39
N VAL A 149 5.93 2.85 -7.48
CA VAL A 149 4.78 3.68 -7.05
C VAL A 149 4.20 4.43 -8.24
N LYS A 150 5.05 5.07 -9.05
CA LYS A 150 4.59 5.77 -10.26
C LYS A 150 3.88 4.80 -11.22
N ALA A 151 4.53 3.68 -11.55
CA ALA A 151 3.97 2.70 -12.49
C ALA A 151 2.64 2.11 -12.01
N MET A 152 2.52 1.75 -10.71
CA MET A 152 1.27 1.19 -10.20
C MET A 152 0.10 2.18 -10.24
N LEU A 153 0.36 3.48 -10.14
CA LEU A 153 -0.68 4.51 -10.16
C LEU A 153 -1.12 4.88 -11.59
N GLU A 154 -0.31 4.58 -12.60
CA GLU A 154 -0.62 4.79 -14.03
C GLU A 154 -1.45 3.65 -14.64
N VAL A 155 -1.51 2.48 -14.00
CA VAL A 155 -2.23 1.29 -14.48
C VAL A 155 -3.59 1.19 -13.81
N ASP A 156 -4.64 0.97 -14.60
CA ASP A 156 -5.99 0.66 -14.11
C ASP A 156 -6.14 -0.81 -13.70
#